data_a46ddc12e5b7565113dd34c604d48ae4
#
_entry.id   a46ddc12e5b7565113dd34c604d48ae4
#
_cell.length_a   1.000
_cell.length_b   1.000
_cell.length_c   1.000
_cell.angle_alpha   90.00
_cell.angle_beta   90.00
_cell.angle_gamma   90.00
#
_symmetry.space_group_name_H-M   'P 1'
#
loop_
_entity.id
_entity.type
_entity.pdbx_description
1 polymer ?
#
loop_
_entity_poly.entity_id
_entity_poly.type
_entity_poly.pdbx_seq_one_letter_code
_entity_poly.pdbx_strand_id
1 'polypeptide(L)'
;SLMGVERVVMMSGCPGAPGSQHANWITVEWPAEVREWLRWQWDEALIPYWKNLVAYANNLGIKKLCLELHGFQNVYNVRTLHKLRDAVGETVGANFDPSHLMWMGADPLVAARALKGAIYHVHAKDTRIDPLVGATNGLIENQLGSNWQERSWNYITLGYGHGEQWWGSFCAALAAAGYDDVLS
;
A
#
# COMPACT_ATOMS: atom_id res chain seq x y z
N SER A 1 3.42 -14.85 -20.90
CA SER A 1 1.98 -14.57 -20.64
C SER A 1 1.24 -14.61 -21.98
N LEU A 2 0.13 -15.34 -22.06
CA LEU A 2 -0.71 -15.44 -23.26
C LEU A 2 -1.29 -14.07 -23.68
N MET A 3 -1.39 -13.13 -22.74
CA MET A 3 -1.93 -11.79 -22.97
C MET A 3 -0.85 -10.72 -23.15
N GLY A 4 0.44 -11.06 -23.17
CA GLY A 4 1.53 -10.11 -23.26
C GLY A 4 1.72 -9.21 -22.03
N VAL A 5 1.06 -9.53 -20.92
CA VAL A 5 1.12 -8.73 -19.68
C VAL A 5 2.44 -8.97 -18.97
N GLU A 6 3.16 -7.90 -18.66
CA GLU A 6 4.44 -7.96 -17.92
C GLU A 6 4.31 -7.52 -16.46
N ARG A 7 3.20 -6.90 -16.07
CA ARG A 7 2.92 -6.43 -14.71
C ARG A 7 1.54 -6.87 -14.21
N VAL A 8 1.43 -7.11 -12.92
CA VAL A 8 0.18 -7.48 -12.26
C VAL A 8 0.03 -6.63 -11.00
N VAL A 9 -1.11 -5.94 -10.87
CA VAL A 9 -1.49 -5.20 -9.66
C VAL A 9 -2.20 -6.14 -8.71
N MET A 10 -1.81 -6.10 -7.44
CA MET A 10 -2.35 -7.02 -6.42
C MET A 10 -2.13 -6.49 -5.00
N MET A 11 -2.72 -7.19 -4.04
CA MET A 11 -2.53 -6.95 -2.60
C MET A 11 -1.49 -7.91 -2.02
N SER A 12 -0.83 -7.51 -0.92
CA SER A 12 0.18 -8.35 -0.28
C SER A 12 -0.39 -9.56 0.46
N GLY A 13 -1.64 -9.49 0.87
CA GLY A 13 -2.24 -10.37 1.85
C GLY A 13 -2.05 -9.86 3.28
N CYS A 14 -2.92 -10.37 4.17
CA CYS A 14 -2.89 -10.08 5.60
C CYS A 14 -3.23 -11.37 6.36
N PRO A 15 -2.27 -12.28 6.56
CA PRO A 15 -2.51 -13.49 7.32
C PRO A 15 -2.92 -13.16 8.76
N GLY A 16 -3.71 -14.04 9.37
CA GLY A 16 -4.12 -13.89 10.76
C GLY A 16 -3.01 -14.23 11.76
N ALA A 17 -3.37 -14.95 12.82
CA ALA A 17 -2.45 -15.65 13.71
C ALA A 17 -2.38 -17.13 13.31
N PRO A 18 -1.43 -17.92 13.83
CA PRO A 18 -1.41 -19.38 13.61
C PRO A 18 -2.77 -20.02 13.90
N GLY A 19 -3.33 -20.75 12.92
CA GLY A 19 -4.65 -21.38 13.01
C GLY A 19 -5.86 -20.47 12.78
N SER A 20 -5.69 -19.17 12.64
CA SER A 20 -6.77 -18.22 12.33
C SER A 20 -7.12 -18.25 10.84
N GLN A 21 -8.42 -18.18 10.53
CA GLN A 21 -8.92 -17.99 9.18
C GLN A 21 -9.27 -16.51 8.87
N HIS A 22 -9.10 -15.62 9.84
CA HIS A 22 -9.40 -14.21 9.72
C HIS A 22 -8.12 -13.39 9.59
N ALA A 23 -8.16 -12.36 8.75
CA ALA A 23 -7.08 -11.41 8.63
C ALA A 23 -6.86 -10.66 9.96
N ASN A 24 -5.61 -10.30 10.24
CA ASN A 24 -5.24 -9.55 11.43
C ASN A 24 -4.19 -8.49 11.08
N TRP A 25 -4.64 -7.27 10.83
CA TRP A 25 -3.75 -6.16 10.51
C TRP A 25 -3.16 -5.56 11.78
N ILE A 26 -1.89 -5.85 12.01
CA ILE A 26 -1.17 -5.42 13.20
C ILE A 26 -0.39 -4.13 12.89
N THR A 27 -0.77 -3.05 13.55
CA THR A 27 -0.13 -1.73 13.45
C THR A 27 0.56 -1.29 14.74
N VAL A 28 0.31 -1.97 15.85
CA VAL A 28 0.89 -1.71 17.17
C VAL A 28 1.38 -3.03 17.75
N GLU A 29 2.63 -3.09 18.19
CA GLU A 29 3.24 -4.32 18.73
C GLU A 29 3.01 -4.49 20.25
N TRP A 30 1.77 -4.33 20.68
CA TRP A 30 1.37 -4.52 22.07
C TRP A 30 -0.03 -5.14 22.14
N PRO A 31 -0.29 -6.09 23.05
CA PRO A 31 0.62 -6.71 24.03
C PRO A 31 1.71 -7.61 23.41
N ALA A 32 2.59 -8.18 24.23
CA ALA A 32 3.80 -8.88 23.76
C ALA A 32 3.53 -10.02 22.77
N GLU A 33 2.41 -10.72 22.91
CA GLU A 33 1.98 -11.82 22.03
C GLU A 33 1.78 -11.36 20.59
N VAL A 34 1.37 -10.09 20.41
CA VAL A 34 1.16 -9.49 19.09
C VAL A 34 2.49 -9.42 18.30
N ARG A 35 3.62 -9.24 18.99
CA ARG A 35 4.95 -9.25 18.37
C ARG A 35 5.27 -10.63 17.79
N GLU A 36 4.91 -11.70 18.47
CA GLU A 36 5.09 -13.07 17.98
C GLU A 36 4.21 -13.35 16.77
N TRP A 37 2.95 -12.89 16.79
CA TRP A 37 2.06 -12.99 15.64
C TRP A 37 2.58 -12.21 14.43
N LEU A 38 3.06 -11.00 14.64
CA LEU A 38 3.65 -10.18 13.57
C LEU A 38 4.89 -10.87 12.96
N ARG A 39 5.76 -11.45 13.80
CA ARG A 39 6.90 -12.24 13.33
C ARG A 39 6.42 -13.42 12.48
N TRP A 40 5.47 -14.20 13.00
CA TRP A 40 4.90 -15.34 12.28
C TRP A 40 4.28 -14.92 10.92
N GLN A 41 3.51 -13.83 10.89
CA GLN A 41 2.93 -13.31 9.66
C GLN A 41 3.98 -13.08 8.59
N TRP A 42 5.11 -12.49 8.96
CA TRP A 42 6.18 -12.17 8.02
C TRP A 42 7.03 -13.38 7.67
N ASP A 43 7.55 -14.08 8.66
CA ASP A 43 8.62 -15.07 8.48
C ASP A 43 8.10 -16.44 8.06
N GLU A 44 6.91 -16.79 8.52
CA GLU A 44 6.35 -18.14 8.30
C GLU A 44 5.20 -18.15 7.27
N ALA A 45 4.49 -17.05 7.09
CA ALA A 45 3.38 -16.98 6.14
C ALA A 45 3.72 -16.16 4.89
N LEU A 46 4.02 -14.86 5.06
CA LEU A 46 4.09 -13.91 3.94
C LEU A 46 5.33 -14.13 3.06
N ILE A 47 6.53 -14.09 3.66
CA ILE A 47 7.78 -14.20 2.90
C ILE A 47 7.89 -15.53 2.14
N PRO A 48 7.58 -16.70 2.72
CA PRO A 48 7.59 -17.96 1.98
C PRO A 48 6.60 -17.97 0.81
N TYR A 49 5.38 -17.48 1.03
CA TYR A 49 4.39 -17.35 -0.04
C TYR A 49 4.90 -16.47 -1.19
N TRP A 50 5.45 -15.29 -0.87
CA TRP A 50 5.92 -14.34 -1.88
C TRP A 50 7.16 -14.83 -2.62
N LYS A 51 8.07 -15.58 -1.98
CA LYS A 51 9.19 -16.24 -2.67
C LYS A 51 8.70 -17.20 -3.76
N ASN A 52 7.70 -18.01 -3.44
CA ASN A 52 7.11 -18.95 -4.38
C ASN A 52 6.37 -18.20 -5.52
N LEU A 53 5.60 -17.17 -5.18
CA LEU A 53 4.85 -16.38 -6.16
C LEU A 53 5.78 -15.63 -7.12
N VAL A 54 6.87 -15.04 -6.63
CA VAL A 54 7.88 -14.37 -7.46
C VAL A 54 8.53 -15.35 -8.43
N ALA A 55 8.92 -16.53 -7.94
CA ALA A 55 9.49 -17.58 -8.81
C ALA A 55 8.49 -18.01 -9.89
N TYR A 56 7.23 -18.22 -9.51
CA TYR A 56 6.15 -18.56 -10.45
C TYR A 56 5.91 -17.46 -11.48
N ALA A 57 5.81 -16.21 -11.04
CA ALA A 57 5.61 -15.06 -11.93
C ALA A 57 6.76 -14.91 -12.94
N ASN A 58 8.00 -15.03 -12.49
CA ASN A 58 9.17 -14.95 -13.34
C ASN A 58 9.18 -16.05 -14.42
N ASN A 59 8.78 -17.27 -14.06
CA ASN A 59 8.65 -18.39 -15.02
C ASN A 59 7.58 -18.15 -16.08
N LEU A 60 6.58 -17.31 -15.79
CA LEU A 60 5.55 -16.89 -16.74
C LEU A 60 5.91 -15.62 -17.53
N GLY A 61 7.09 -15.03 -17.31
CA GLY A 61 7.51 -13.78 -17.95
C GLY A 61 6.88 -12.52 -17.34
N ILE A 62 6.25 -12.62 -16.16
CA ILE A 62 5.78 -11.47 -15.39
C ILE A 62 6.97 -10.85 -14.67
N LYS A 63 7.28 -9.60 -15.00
CA LYS A 63 8.47 -8.89 -14.49
C LYS A 63 8.19 -8.02 -13.27
N LYS A 64 6.94 -7.62 -13.09
CA LYS A 64 6.53 -6.65 -12.05
C LYS A 64 5.28 -7.11 -11.34
N LEU A 65 5.38 -7.38 -10.04
CA LEU A 65 4.27 -7.59 -9.12
C LEU A 65 4.09 -6.29 -8.33
N CYS A 66 3.02 -5.56 -8.65
CA CYS A 66 2.78 -4.19 -8.19
C CYS A 66 1.86 -4.23 -6.97
N LEU A 67 2.42 -4.09 -5.77
CA LEU A 67 1.65 -4.15 -4.53
C LEU A 67 1.03 -2.81 -4.19
N GLU A 68 -0.28 -2.80 -3.98
CA GLU A 68 -0.96 -1.64 -3.44
C GLU A 68 -0.62 -1.48 -1.95
N LEU A 69 -0.11 -0.29 -1.59
CA LEU A 69 0.21 0.05 -0.21
C LEU A 69 -1.08 0.43 0.53
N HIS A 70 -1.82 -0.58 0.95
CA HIS A 70 -3.18 -0.43 1.47
C HIS A 70 -3.25 -0.83 2.95
N GLY A 71 -3.99 -0.06 3.74
CA GLY A 71 -4.36 -0.48 5.09
C GLY A 71 -5.03 -1.85 5.08
N PHE A 72 -4.96 -2.57 6.19
CA PHE A 72 -5.44 -3.94 6.29
C PHE A 72 -4.66 -4.96 5.43
N GLN A 73 -3.43 -4.60 5.03
CA GLN A 73 -2.46 -5.46 4.36
C GLN A 73 -1.15 -5.48 5.15
N ASN A 74 -0.34 -6.53 5.04
CA ASN A 74 0.98 -6.55 5.69
C ASN A 74 1.96 -5.57 5.02
N VAL A 75 1.83 -5.36 3.69
CA VAL A 75 2.56 -4.32 2.98
C VAL A 75 1.65 -3.12 2.78
N TYR A 76 1.74 -2.13 3.66
CA TYR A 76 0.85 -0.97 3.67
C TYR A 76 1.58 0.38 3.60
N ASN A 77 2.91 0.38 3.69
CA ASN A 77 3.72 1.59 3.64
C ASN A 77 5.11 1.31 3.05
N VAL A 78 5.91 2.36 2.90
CA VAL A 78 7.27 2.29 2.33
C VAL A 78 8.14 1.26 3.04
N ARG A 79 8.16 1.27 4.39
CA ARG A 79 8.98 0.36 5.19
C ARG A 79 8.62 -1.10 4.96
N THR A 80 7.33 -1.41 4.94
CA THR A 80 6.85 -2.79 4.77
C THR A 80 7.05 -3.27 3.34
N LEU A 81 6.99 -2.38 2.34
CA LEU A 81 7.34 -2.74 0.97
C LEU A 81 8.84 -3.08 0.85
N HIS A 82 9.72 -2.23 1.38
CA HIS A 82 11.16 -2.53 1.39
C HIS A 82 11.47 -3.84 2.10
N LYS A 83 10.87 -4.07 3.28
CA LYS A 83 11.02 -5.34 4.01
C LYS A 83 10.70 -6.56 3.14
N LEU A 84 9.60 -6.50 2.38
CA LEU A 84 9.26 -7.61 1.47
C LEU A 84 10.24 -7.69 0.29
N ARG A 85 10.55 -6.58 -0.36
CA ARG A 85 11.52 -6.53 -1.48
C ARG A 85 12.88 -7.09 -1.11
N ASP A 86 13.39 -6.74 0.07
CA ASP A 86 14.68 -7.25 0.59
C ASP A 86 14.67 -8.78 0.74
N ALA A 87 13.50 -9.35 1.05
CA ALA A 87 13.35 -10.79 1.24
C ALA A 87 13.11 -11.57 -0.05
N VAL A 88 12.49 -10.96 -1.09
CA VAL A 88 11.99 -11.68 -2.27
C VAL A 88 12.51 -11.12 -3.61
N GLY A 89 13.18 -9.98 -3.59
CA GLY A 89 13.80 -9.37 -4.78
C GLY A 89 12.95 -8.31 -5.47
N GLU A 90 13.50 -7.76 -6.54
CA GLU A 90 12.99 -6.58 -7.24
C GLU A 90 11.79 -6.84 -8.15
N THR A 91 11.37 -8.08 -8.36
CA THR A 91 10.12 -8.38 -9.07
C THR A 91 8.91 -7.75 -8.36
N VAL A 92 8.99 -7.57 -7.04
CA VAL A 92 7.98 -6.88 -6.24
C VAL A 92 8.27 -5.37 -6.23
N GLY A 93 7.24 -4.55 -6.44
CA GLY A 93 7.29 -3.10 -6.34
C GLY A 93 5.93 -2.52 -5.94
N ALA A 94 5.83 -1.20 -5.90
CA ALA A 94 4.59 -0.53 -5.55
C ALA A 94 3.64 -0.42 -6.76
N ASN A 95 2.36 -0.72 -6.52
CA ASN A 95 1.27 0.03 -7.10
C ASN A 95 1.02 1.20 -6.14
N PHE A 96 1.45 2.39 -6.53
CA PHE A 96 1.47 3.55 -5.66
C PHE A 96 0.14 4.31 -5.75
N ASP A 97 -0.74 4.06 -4.78
CA ASP A 97 -1.98 4.80 -4.58
C ASP A 97 -1.79 5.81 -3.43
N PRO A 98 -1.73 7.13 -3.71
CA PRO A 98 -1.49 8.12 -2.67
C PRO A 98 -2.64 8.20 -1.66
N SER A 99 -3.86 7.86 -2.06
CA SER A 99 -5.05 8.01 -1.23
C SER A 99 -4.99 7.18 0.06
N HIS A 100 -4.37 5.99 0.00
CA HIS A 100 -4.20 5.14 1.18
C HIS A 100 -3.17 5.72 2.15
N LEU A 101 -2.08 6.26 1.64
CA LEU A 101 -1.05 6.88 2.47
C LEU A 101 -1.58 8.14 3.17
N MET A 102 -2.44 8.93 2.50
CA MET A 102 -3.05 10.14 3.05
C MET A 102 -3.79 9.86 4.36
N TRP A 103 -4.71 8.88 4.36
CA TRP A 103 -5.46 8.58 5.58
C TRP A 103 -4.66 7.78 6.62
N MET A 104 -3.61 7.10 6.21
CA MET A 104 -2.66 6.46 7.15
C MET A 104 -1.65 7.44 7.74
N GLY A 105 -1.72 8.73 7.38
CA GLY A 105 -0.89 9.79 7.95
C GLY A 105 0.52 9.91 7.37
N ALA A 106 0.77 9.30 6.21
CA ALA A 106 2.03 9.46 5.48
C ALA A 106 1.90 10.54 4.39
N ASP A 107 2.98 11.24 4.10
CA ASP A 107 3.07 12.18 2.99
C ASP A 107 3.41 11.42 1.70
N PRO A 108 2.50 11.38 0.68
CA PRO A 108 2.75 10.67 -0.56
C PRO A 108 3.91 11.23 -1.39
N LEU A 109 4.21 12.54 -1.31
CA LEU A 109 5.34 13.13 -2.03
C LEU A 109 6.68 12.65 -1.45
N VAL A 110 6.76 12.54 -0.13
CA VAL A 110 7.94 11.99 0.56
C VAL A 110 8.06 10.49 0.30
N ALA A 111 6.94 9.77 0.37
CA ALA A 111 6.90 8.34 0.11
C ALA A 111 7.34 7.99 -1.32
N ALA A 112 6.89 8.77 -2.33
CA ALA A 112 7.30 8.58 -3.72
C ALA A 112 8.83 8.66 -3.88
N ARG A 113 9.46 9.64 -3.24
CA ARG A 113 10.93 9.78 -3.25
C ARG A 113 11.64 8.60 -2.59
N ALA A 114 11.09 8.13 -1.46
CA ALA A 114 11.64 6.97 -0.74
C ALA A 114 11.48 5.66 -1.51
N LEU A 115 10.54 5.59 -2.46
CA LEU A 115 10.29 4.45 -3.34
C LEU A 115 10.97 4.58 -4.71
N LYS A 116 11.99 5.44 -4.85
CA LYS A 116 12.72 5.61 -6.10
C LYS A 116 13.14 4.25 -6.69
N GLY A 117 12.76 4.01 -7.95
CA GLY A 117 13.04 2.75 -8.66
C GLY A 117 12.17 1.56 -8.24
N ALA A 118 11.26 1.73 -7.30
CA ALA A 118 10.36 0.68 -6.82
C ALA A 118 8.88 0.95 -7.13
N ILE A 119 8.53 2.06 -7.77
CA ILE A 119 7.16 2.37 -8.20
C ILE A 119 6.97 1.75 -9.59
N TYR A 120 6.06 0.79 -9.71
CA TYR A 120 5.82 0.03 -10.93
C TYR A 120 4.47 0.33 -11.58
N HIS A 121 3.54 0.85 -10.79
CA HIS A 121 2.24 1.33 -11.24
C HIS A 121 1.74 2.41 -10.29
N VAL A 122 0.80 3.26 -10.75
CA VAL A 122 0.22 4.33 -9.94
C VAL A 122 -1.28 4.39 -10.15
N HIS A 123 -2.04 4.37 -9.06
CA HIS A 123 -3.44 4.75 -9.06
C HIS A 123 -3.60 6.23 -8.69
N ALA A 124 -4.30 6.98 -9.53
CA ALA A 124 -4.61 8.39 -9.27
C ALA A 124 -5.95 8.50 -8.51
N LYS A 125 -5.90 8.28 -7.21
CA LYS A 125 -7.06 8.34 -6.32
C LYS A 125 -6.83 9.35 -5.20
N ASP A 126 -7.87 10.07 -4.82
CA ASP A 126 -7.80 11.14 -3.83
C ASP A 126 -8.52 10.78 -2.53
N THR A 127 -8.09 11.41 -1.44
CA THR A 127 -8.71 11.29 -0.13
C THR A 127 -8.92 12.69 0.46
N ARG A 128 -10.14 12.97 0.89
CA ARG A 128 -10.44 14.15 1.71
C ARG A 128 -10.41 13.75 3.18
N ILE A 129 -9.64 14.47 3.96
CA ILE A 129 -9.62 14.38 5.42
C ILE A 129 -10.54 15.48 5.96
N ASP A 130 -11.47 15.11 6.83
CA ASP A 130 -12.28 16.08 7.57
C ASP A 130 -11.43 16.63 8.72
N PRO A 131 -11.17 17.95 8.75
CA PRO A 131 -10.25 18.52 9.73
C PRO A 131 -10.78 18.47 11.15
N LEU A 132 -12.10 18.55 11.36
CA LEU A 132 -12.70 18.53 12.68
C LEU A 132 -12.83 17.09 13.20
N VAL A 133 -13.42 16.20 12.42
CA VAL A 133 -13.60 14.79 12.79
C VAL A 133 -12.25 14.11 12.94
N GLY A 134 -11.32 14.37 12.02
CA GLY A 134 -9.96 13.84 12.08
C GLY A 134 -9.16 14.35 13.29
N ALA A 135 -9.30 15.63 13.64
CA ALA A 135 -8.67 16.18 14.85
C ALA A 135 -9.27 15.59 16.15
N THR A 136 -10.55 15.22 16.12
CA THR A 136 -11.24 14.67 17.31
C THR A 136 -10.97 13.18 17.50
N ASN A 137 -11.04 12.39 16.42
CA ASN A 137 -11.04 10.91 16.48
C ASN A 137 -9.75 10.27 15.93
N GLY A 138 -8.88 11.05 15.32
CA GLY A 138 -7.76 10.53 14.53
C GLY A 138 -8.22 10.02 13.16
N LEU A 139 -7.30 9.38 12.43
CA LEU A 139 -7.58 8.86 11.09
C LEU A 139 -7.77 7.33 11.06
N ILE A 140 -7.37 6.62 12.11
CA ILE A 140 -7.58 5.18 12.26
C ILE A 140 -8.92 4.97 12.94
N GLU A 141 -9.95 4.74 12.14
CA GLU A 141 -11.32 4.57 12.63
C GLU A 141 -12.09 3.52 11.82
N ASN A 142 -13.21 3.05 12.35
CA ASN A 142 -14.04 2.02 11.73
C ASN A 142 -15.46 2.50 11.43
N GLN A 143 -15.68 3.80 11.30
CA GLN A 143 -17.00 4.35 10.94
C GLN A 143 -17.44 3.86 9.56
N LEU A 144 -18.71 3.46 9.45
CA LEU A 144 -19.27 2.90 8.23
C LEU A 144 -19.19 3.89 7.05
N GLY A 145 -18.91 3.38 5.86
CA GLY A 145 -18.84 4.19 4.64
C GLY A 145 -20.16 4.92 4.31
N SER A 146 -21.32 4.37 4.72
CA SER A 146 -22.63 5.03 4.59
C SER A 146 -22.74 6.31 5.40
N ASN A 147 -21.97 6.43 6.49
CA ASN A 147 -21.96 7.60 7.38
C ASN A 147 -20.82 8.55 7.00
N TRP A 148 -20.62 8.79 5.72
CA TRP A 148 -19.49 9.54 5.17
C TRP A 148 -19.29 10.93 5.77
N GLN A 149 -20.35 11.56 6.29
CA GLN A 149 -20.32 12.86 6.96
C GLN A 149 -19.70 12.82 8.36
N GLU A 150 -19.69 11.64 9.00
CA GLU A 150 -19.15 11.44 10.35
C GLU A 150 -17.75 10.83 10.33
N ARG A 151 -17.20 10.57 9.13
CA ARG A 151 -15.88 9.95 8.97
C ARG A 151 -14.76 10.97 8.99
N SER A 152 -13.65 10.58 9.56
CA SER A 152 -12.41 11.37 9.57
C SER A 152 -11.84 11.56 8.18
N TRP A 153 -12.11 10.63 7.26
CA TRP A 153 -11.67 10.70 5.88
C TRP A 153 -12.60 9.93 4.93
N ASN A 154 -12.58 10.32 3.67
CA ASN A 154 -13.32 9.64 2.62
C ASN A 154 -12.51 9.65 1.33
N TYR A 155 -12.57 8.54 0.56
CA TYR A 155 -12.16 8.60 -0.84
C TYR A 155 -13.10 9.51 -1.60
N ILE A 156 -12.53 10.30 -2.50
CA ILE A 156 -13.27 11.31 -3.25
C ILE A 156 -12.73 11.39 -4.67
N THR A 157 -13.51 11.98 -5.56
CA THR A 157 -13.08 12.26 -6.92
C THR A 157 -11.77 13.05 -6.93
N LEU A 158 -10.86 12.67 -7.81
CA LEU A 158 -9.58 13.32 -8.01
C LEU A 158 -9.71 14.85 -8.09
N GLY A 159 -8.90 15.56 -7.31
CA GLY A 159 -8.90 17.01 -7.27
C GLY A 159 -9.85 17.62 -6.25
N TYR A 160 -10.72 16.84 -5.61
CA TYR A 160 -11.65 17.32 -4.58
C TYR A 160 -11.14 17.16 -3.15
N GLY A 161 -10.12 16.35 -2.94
CA GLY A 161 -9.40 16.27 -1.67
C GLY A 161 -8.15 17.16 -1.71
N HIS A 162 -7.39 17.07 -2.78
CA HIS A 162 -6.16 17.81 -3.02
C HIS A 162 -6.26 18.51 -4.39
N GLY A 163 -5.98 19.82 -4.42
CA GLY A 163 -6.09 20.64 -5.63
C GLY A 163 -4.97 20.41 -6.65
N GLU A 164 -5.06 21.12 -7.78
CA GLU A 164 -4.15 21.01 -8.92
C GLU A 164 -2.67 21.16 -8.54
N GLN A 165 -2.35 22.12 -7.68
CA GLN A 165 -0.97 22.35 -7.24
C GLN A 165 -0.37 21.13 -6.53
N TRP A 166 -1.17 20.44 -5.70
CA TRP A 166 -0.72 19.24 -5.02
C TRP A 166 -0.49 18.09 -6.02
N TRP A 167 -1.43 17.89 -6.94
CA TRP A 167 -1.32 16.84 -7.96
C TRP A 167 -0.15 17.10 -8.92
N GLY A 168 0.12 18.38 -9.27
CA GLY A 168 1.32 18.75 -10.02
C GLY A 168 2.61 18.40 -9.25
N SER A 169 2.64 18.66 -7.94
CA SER A 169 3.77 18.27 -7.08
C SER A 169 3.92 16.75 -6.97
N PHE A 170 2.81 16.03 -6.94
CA PHE A 170 2.81 14.56 -6.91
C PHE A 170 3.39 13.99 -8.21
N CYS A 171 2.95 14.46 -9.37
CA CYS A 171 3.51 14.07 -10.67
C CYS A 171 5.02 14.36 -10.74
N ALA A 172 5.45 15.54 -10.27
CA ALA A 172 6.87 15.89 -10.21
C ALA A 172 7.67 14.96 -9.28
N ALA A 173 7.09 14.54 -8.15
CA ALA A 173 7.72 13.59 -7.23
C ALA A 173 7.84 12.19 -7.86
N LEU A 174 6.84 11.73 -8.60
CA LEU A 174 6.87 10.47 -9.35
C LEU A 174 7.96 10.49 -10.43
N ALA A 175 8.04 11.57 -11.23
CA ALA A 175 9.08 11.74 -12.25
C ALA A 175 10.48 11.74 -11.62
N ALA A 176 10.68 12.44 -10.49
CA ALA A 176 11.95 12.44 -9.75
C ALA A 176 12.29 11.07 -9.16
N ALA A 177 11.29 10.24 -8.85
CA ALA A 177 11.46 8.85 -8.44
C ALA A 177 11.76 7.89 -9.60
N GLY A 178 11.74 8.39 -10.85
CA GLY A 178 12.01 7.60 -12.06
C GLY A 178 10.78 6.88 -12.61
N TYR A 179 9.58 7.27 -12.20
CA TYR A 179 8.33 6.74 -12.77
C TYR A 179 7.94 7.57 -14.01
N ASP A 180 7.81 6.90 -15.14
CA ASP A 180 7.42 7.49 -16.44
C ASP A 180 6.45 6.55 -17.16
N ASP A 181 5.29 6.35 -16.56
CA ASP A 181 4.25 5.45 -17.07
C ASP A 181 2.87 6.05 -16.72
N VAL A 182 1.80 5.33 -17.04
CA VAL A 182 0.41 5.78 -16.89
C VAL A 182 -0.01 5.96 -15.44
N LEU A 183 -0.87 6.94 -15.22
CA LEU A 183 -1.68 7.09 -14.01
C LEU A 183 -3.08 6.55 -14.33
N SER A 184 -3.61 5.63 -13.55
CA SER A 184 -4.92 5.01 -13.78
C SER A 184 -5.89 5.24 -12.63
#